data_a8d06ab3b58249643734e226b1aa9f1a
#
_entry.id   a8d06ab3b58249643734e226b1aa9f1a
#
_cell.length_a   1.000
_cell.length_b   1.000
_cell.length_c   1.000
_cell.angle_alpha   90.00
_cell.angle_beta   90.00
_cell.angle_gamma   90.00
#
_symmetry.space_group_name_H-M   'P 1'
#
loop_
_entity.id
_entity.type
_entity.pdbx_description
1 polymer ?
#
loop_
_entity_poly.entity_id
_entity_poly.type
_entity_poly.pdbx_seq_one_letter_code
_entity_poly.pdbx_strand_id
1 'polypeptide(L)'
;MYPDSIFSGEQYRLVKHSEYVKMERGCISLMYSMLTDCFPNFNSLNQELKVAALRVFSNRFTHLDQCFRSISVFPEKNDTRFVLHYGQYADTNKIEYFFGDEQDPAQTAKMCIKTIQRCMQTVEKMKEMAIRDVEVAAIAAIILWNELAYLDVQDSNTREIIYSELHNNLILNYGIAATGLRLGLLMDLIHDLNLIEREIRESCIINKFFNPDFAEVWEDA
;
A
#
# COMPACT_ATOMS: atom_id res chain seq x y z
N MET A 1 7.77 -10.78 -17.44
CA MET A 1 7.60 -12.13 -16.86
C MET A 1 8.73 -12.31 -15.86
N TYR A 2 8.46 -12.14 -14.56
CA TYR A 2 9.46 -12.42 -13.51
C TYR A 2 9.55 -13.94 -13.38
N PRO A 3 10.74 -14.53 -13.22
CA PRO A 3 10.86 -15.98 -13.07
C PRO A 3 10.15 -16.44 -11.79
N ASP A 4 9.27 -17.43 -11.92
CA ASP A 4 8.44 -18.02 -10.84
C ASP A 4 9.22 -18.48 -9.59
N SER A 5 10.55 -18.59 -9.69
CA SER A 5 11.44 -19.02 -8.60
C SER A 5 11.82 -17.92 -7.59
N ILE A 6 11.46 -16.63 -7.86
CA ILE A 6 11.88 -15.51 -6.99
C ILE A 6 10.90 -15.30 -5.83
N PHE A 7 9.69 -15.87 -5.88
CA PHE A 7 8.61 -15.64 -4.91
C PHE A 7 8.21 -16.87 -4.08
N SER A 8 9.14 -17.82 -3.84
CA SER A 8 8.82 -18.91 -2.91
C SER A 8 8.76 -18.36 -1.47
N GLY A 9 7.67 -18.62 -0.76
CA GLY A 9 7.49 -18.18 0.63
C GLY A 9 8.59 -18.64 1.61
N GLU A 10 9.45 -19.57 1.20
CA GLU A 10 10.62 -20.04 1.95
C GLU A 10 11.73 -18.99 2.13
N GLN A 11 11.73 -17.92 1.31
CA GLN A 11 12.70 -16.83 1.42
C GLN A 11 12.23 -15.69 2.34
N TYR A 12 11.02 -15.78 2.88
CA TYR A 12 10.42 -14.75 3.73
C TYR A 12 10.61 -15.09 5.21
N ARG A 13 10.99 -14.08 6.01
CA ARG A 13 11.14 -14.22 7.47
C ARG A 13 10.17 -13.31 8.22
N LEU A 14 9.76 -13.77 9.39
CA LEU A 14 9.00 -12.96 10.34
C LEU A 14 9.90 -11.84 10.89
N VAL A 15 9.38 -10.60 10.92
CA VAL A 15 10.15 -9.43 11.37
C VAL A 15 9.43 -8.67 12.47
N LYS A 16 10.16 -7.76 13.10
CA LYS A 16 9.64 -6.83 14.10
C LYS A 16 9.31 -5.46 13.48
N HIS A 17 8.49 -4.68 14.18
CA HIS A 17 8.06 -3.35 13.75
C HIS A 17 9.24 -2.40 13.52
N SER A 18 10.24 -2.42 14.40
CA SER A 18 11.45 -1.60 14.25
C SER A 18 12.25 -1.92 12.97
N GLU A 19 12.33 -3.19 12.58
CA GLU A 19 12.97 -3.61 11.34
C GLU A 19 12.15 -3.15 10.11
N TYR A 20 10.82 -3.28 10.19
CA TYR A 20 9.90 -2.82 9.16
C TYR A 20 10.02 -1.30 8.94
N VAL A 21 9.92 -0.48 9.98
CA VAL A 21 10.04 0.98 9.88
C VAL A 21 11.38 1.40 9.28
N LYS A 22 12.47 0.73 9.69
CA LYS A 22 13.80 1.00 9.14
C LYS A 22 13.88 0.70 7.63
N MET A 23 13.25 -0.38 7.18
CA MET A 23 13.19 -0.75 5.76
C MET A 23 12.33 0.25 4.97
N GLU A 24 11.16 0.60 5.47
CA GLU A 24 10.27 1.59 4.85
C GLU A 24 10.96 2.94 4.64
N ARG A 25 11.66 3.44 5.67
CA ARG A 25 12.45 4.68 5.56
C ARG A 25 13.49 4.59 4.44
N GLY A 26 14.14 3.43 4.29
CA GLY A 26 15.08 3.17 3.20
C GLY A 26 14.44 3.18 1.81
N CYS A 27 13.15 2.81 1.71
CA CYS A 27 12.43 2.76 0.44
C CYS A 27 11.89 4.11 -0.04
N ILE A 28 11.86 5.14 0.80
CA ILE A 28 11.36 6.48 0.43
C ILE A 28 12.14 7.06 -0.77
N SER A 29 13.47 6.90 -0.78
CA SER A 29 14.30 7.37 -1.89
C SER A 29 14.03 6.63 -3.20
N LEU A 30 13.74 5.33 -3.12
CA LEU A 30 13.36 4.53 -4.29
C LEU A 30 12.00 4.95 -4.84
N MET A 31 11.03 5.23 -3.97
CA MET A 31 9.74 5.78 -4.38
C MET A 31 9.88 7.16 -5.03
N TYR A 32 10.72 8.03 -4.49
CA TYR A 32 11.00 9.32 -5.10
C TYR A 32 11.57 9.15 -6.52
N SER A 33 12.55 8.25 -6.71
CA SER A 33 13.09 7.94 -8.03
C SER A 33 12.03 7.39 -8.98
N MET A 34 11.21 6.46 -8.52
CA MET A 34 10.10 5.90 -9.30
C MET A 34 9.12 7.00 -9.75
N LEU A 35 8.71 7.90 -8.86
CA LEU A 35 7.83 9.02 -9.22
C LEU A 35 8.49 9.95 -10.23
N THR A 36 9.78 10.23 -10.08
CA THR A 36 10.57 11.04 -11.00
C THR A 36 10.63 10.42 -12.40
N ASP A 37 10.83 9.10 -12.47
CA ASP A 37 11.02 8.39 -13.73
C ASP A 37 9.69 8.09 -14.45
N CYS A 38 8.64 7.78 -13.68
CA CYS A 38 7.36 7.32 -14.25
C CYS A 38 6.33 8.46 -14.43
N PHE A 39 6.48 9.58 -13.73
CA PHE A 39 5.49 10.66 -13.73
C PHE A 39 6.14 12.03 -14.06
N PRO A 40 6.25 12.40 -15.36
CA PRO A 40 6.92 13.64 -15.78
C PRO A 40 6.42 14.89 -15.08
N ASN A 41 5.14 14.98 -14.78
CA ASN A 41 4.54 16.11 -14.08
C ASN A 41 5.02 16.25 -12.63
N PHE A 42 5.42 15.15 -11.99
CA PHE A 42 6.05 15.19 -10.67
C PHE A 42 7.35 16.00 -10.69
N ASN A 43 8.13 15.92 -11.77
CA ASN A 43 9.38 16.65 -11.92
C ASN A 43 9.19 18.16 -11.97
N SER A 44 8.06 18.63 -12.49
CA SER A 44 7.75 20.07 -12.58
C SER A 44 7.33 20.70 -11.25
N LEU A 45 7.04 19.89 -10.22
CA LEU A 45 6.66 20.38 -8.90
C LEU A 45 7.85 21.03 -8.18
N ASN A 46 7.57 22.03 -7.35
CA ASN A 46 8.54 22.52 -6.40
C ASN A 46 8.84 21.48 -5.30
N GLN A 47 9.91 21.69 -4.53
CA GLN A 47 10.36 20.68 -3.55
C GLN A 47 9.33 20.41 -2.46
N GLU A 48 8.62 21.42 -1.99
CA GLU A 48 7.60 21.27 -0.94
C GLU A 48 6.44 20.39 -1.43
N LEU A 49 5.94 20.63 -2.63
CA LEU A 49 4.88 19.81 -3.24
C LEU A 49 5.36 18.39 -3.54
N LYS A 50 6.64 18.21 -3.97
CA LYS A 50 7.20 16.86 -4.15
C LYS A 50 7.21 16.07 -2.84
N VAL A 51 7.64 16.67 -1.75
CA VAL A 51 7.67 16.02 -0.43
C VAL A 51 6.26 15.73 0.07
N ALA A 52 5.33 16.68 -0.07
CA ALA A 52 3.93 16.50 0.32
C ALA A 52 3.28 15.36 -0.47
N ALA A 53 3.41 15.35 -1.79
CA ALA A 53 2.88 14.29 -2.65
C ALA A 53 3.51 12.92 -2.33
N LEU A 54 4.84 12.86 -2.16
CA LEU A 54 5.55 11.65 -1.81
C LEU A 54 5.08 11.08 -0.46
N ARG A 55 4.92 11.92 0.56
CA ARG A 55 4.49 11.51 1.91
C ARG A 55 3.14 10.81 1.88
N VAL A 56 2.16 11.40 1.19
CA VAL A 56 0.80 10.85 1.14
C VAL A 56 0.73 9.64 0.20
N PHE A 57 1.37 9.72 -0.97
CA PHE A 57 1.41 8.64 -1.93
C PHE A 57 2.11 7.39 -1.36
N SER A 58 3.26 7.55 -0.69
CA SER A 58 4.05 6.43 -0.19
C SER A 58 3.25 5.52 0.73
N ASN A 59 2.49 6.06 1.66
CA ASN A 59 1.69 5.28 2.60
C ASN A 59 0.67 4.37 1.88
N ARG A 60 -0.06 4.90 0.91
CA ARG A 60 -1.07 4.14 0.18
C ARG A 60 -0.45 3.15 -0.80
N PHE A 61 0.60 3.59 -1.50
CA PHE A 61 1.31 2.73 -2.45
C PHE A 61 1.97 1.54 -1.75
N THR A 62 2.61 1.77 -0.60
CA THR A 62 3.19 0.69 0.21
C THR A 62 2.15 -0.37 0.55
N HIS A 63 0.97 0.04 1.04
CA HIS A 63 -0.07 -0.93 1.40
C HIS A 63 -0.68 -1.63 0.17
N LEU A 64 -0.83 -0.92 -0.95
CA LEU A 64 -1.23 -1.53 -2.21
C LEU A 64 -0.25 -2.62 -2.66
N ASP A 65 1.05 -2.31 -2.65
CA ASP A 65 2.12 -3.24 -3.03
C ASP A 65 2.21 -4.43 -2.05
N GLN A 66 2.11 -4.18 -0.74
CA GLN A 66 2.10 -5.21 0.30
C GLN A 66 0.93 -6.17 0.14
N CYS A 67 -0.29 -5.66 -0.07
CA CYS A 67 -1.47 -6.48 -0.33
C CYS A 67 -1.29 -7.32 -1.60
N PHE A 68 -0.81 -6.69 -2.69
CA PHE A 68 -0.60 -7.37 -3.96
C PHE A 68 0.49 -8.44 -3.89
N ARG A 69 1.60 -8.20 -3.20
CA ARG A 69 2.64 -9.21 -2.97
C ARG A 69 2.13 -10.35 -2.09
N SER A 70 1.31 -10.05 -1.09
CA SER A 70 0.75 -11.06 -0.20
C SER A 70 -0.07 -12.12 -0.95
N ILE A 71 -0.81 -11.73 -2.00
CA ILE A 71 -1.57 -12.71 -2.79
C ILE A 71 -0.68 -13.67 -3.58
N SER A 72 0.51 -13.23 -3.98
CA SER A 72 1.46 -14.06 -4.74
C SER A 72 2.31 -14.95 -3.84
N VAL A 73 2.73 -14.43 -2.67
CA VAL A 73 3.62 -15.13 -1.73
C VAL A 73 2.84 -16.10 -0.84
N PHE A 74 1.63 -15.73 -0.45
CA PHE A 74 0.75 -16.49 0.42
C PHE A 74 -0.62 -16.69 -0.26
N PRO A 75 -0.71 -17.55 -1.29
CA PRO A 75 -1.90 -17.70 -2.12
C PRO A 75 -3.09 -18.35 -1.41
N GLU A 76 -2.81 -19.07 -0.31
CA GLU A 76 -3.85 -19.79 0.43
C GLU A 76 -4.93 -18.85 0.98
N LYS A 77 -6.18 -19.31 0.93
CA LYS A 77 -7.29 -18.53 1.50
C LYS A 77 -7.18 -18.48 3.02
N ASN A 78 -7.46 -17.30 3.60
CA ASN A 78 -7.35 -17.04 5.03
C ASN A 78 -5.94 -17.29 5.61
N ASP A 79 -4.89 -17.14 4.79
CA ASP A 79 -3.52 -17.12 5.31
C ASP A 79 -3.37 -15.93 6.28
N THR A 80 -2.71 -16.16 7.40
CA THR A 80 -2.54 -15.14 8.45
C THR A 80 -1.29 -14.30 8.27
N ARG A 81 -0.49 -14.60 7.25
CA ARG A 81 0.76 -13.90 6.94
C ARG A 81 0.51 -12.76 5.96
N PHE A 82 1.21 -11.67 6.19
CA PHE A 82 1.13 -10.44 5.41
C PHE A 82 2.53 -9.99 5.00
N VAL A 83 2.78 -9.87 3.71
CA VAL A 83 4.07 -9.37 3.21
C VAL A 83 4.23 -7.89 3.57
N LEU A 84 5.35 -7.56 4.17
CA LEU A 84 5.74 -6.19 4.49
C LEU A 84 6.70 -5.63 3.43
N HIS A 85 7.76 -6.38 3.19
CA HIS A 85 8.77 -6.11 2.16
C HIS A 85 9.25 -7.39 1.52
N TYR A 86 10.12 -7.26 0.50
CA TYR A 86 10.80 -8.43 -0.06
C TYR A 86 11.56 -9.17 1.04
N GLY A 87 11.26 -10.45 1.20
CA GLY A 87 11.84 -11.31 2.22
C GLY A 87 11.33 -11.08 3.66
N GLN A 88 10.30 -10.25 3.85
CA GLN A 88 9.76 -9.91 5.18
C GLN A 88 8.24 -10.07 5.25
N TYR A 89 7.76 -10.65 6.35
CA TYR A 89 6.31 -10.73 6.62
C TYR A 89 5.99 -10.51 8.10
N ALA A 90 4.76 -10.12 8.36
CA ALA A 90 4.12 -10.21 9.67
C ALA A 90 3.09 -11.35 9.67
N ASP A 91 2.80 -11.92 10.84
CA ASP A 91 1.78 -12.95 11.03
C ASP A 91 0.76 -12.46 12.06
N THR A 92 -0.50 -12.37 11.65
CA THR A 92 -1.57 -11.87 12.53
C THR A 92 -1.79 -12.74 13.76
N ASN A 93 -1.45 -14.04 13.69
CA ASN A 93 -1.44 -14.93 14.84
C ASN A 93 -0.25 -14.69 15.80
N LYS A 94 0.74 -13.91 15.38
CA LYS A 94 1.95 -13.58 16.15
C LYS A 94 2.18 -12.07 16.20
N ILE A 95 1.11 -11.30 16.20
CA ILE A 95 1.22 -9.85 16.07
C ILE A 95 1.95 -9.19 17.25
N GLU A 96 1.89 -9.76 18.44
CA GLU A 96 2.69 -9.31 19.58
C GLU A 96 4.20 -9.49 19.35
N TYR A 97 4.61 -10.49 18.56
CA TYR A 97 6.02 -10.61 18.15
C TYR A 97 6.43 -9.45 17.23
N PHE A 98 5.54 -9.05 16.32
CA PHE A 98 5.80 -7.90 15.43
C PHE A 98 6.06 -6.63 16.25
N PHE A 99 5.29 -6.40 17.31
CA PHE A 99 5.48 -5.27 18.23
C PHE A 99 6.41 -5.57 19.40
N GLY A 100 7.20 -6.66 19.34
CA GLY A 100 8.02 -7.14 20.46
C GLY A 100 9.14 -6.22 20.93
N ASP A 101 9.42 -5.14 20.23
CA ASP A 101 10.38 -4.09 20.62
C ASP A 101 9.70 -2.89 21.29
N GLU A 102 8.35 -2.86 21.33
CA GLU A 102 7.59 -1.82 22.00
C GLU A 102 7.54 -2.05 23.53
N GLN A 103 7.25 -0.99 24.29
CA GLN A 103 7.17 -1.07 25.74
C GLN A 103 6.07 -2.04 26.23
N ASP A 104 4.93 -2.05 25.54
CA ASP A 104 3.82 -2.97 25.77
C ASP A 104 3.35 -3.55 24.42
N PRO A 105 3.94 -4.68 23.99
CA PRO A 105 3.60 -5.31 22.72
C PRO A 105 2.12 -5.69 22.58
N ALA A 106 1.51 -6.18 23.67
CA ALA A 106 0.11 -6.62 23.64
C ALA A 106 -0.84 -5.41 23.50
N GLN A 107 -0.58 -4.32 24.20
CA GLN A 107 -1.37 -3.09 24.09
C GLN A 107 -1.21 -2.46 22.70
N THR A 108 0.02 -2.39 22.19
CA THR A 108 0.29 -1.88 20.85
C THR A 108 -0.42 -2.71 19.77
N ALA A 109 -0.33 -4.04 19.86
CA ALA A 109 -1.04 -4.95 18.97
C ALA A 109 -2.55 -4.71 18.98
N LYS A 110 -3.13 -4.52 20.16
CA LYS A 110 -4.56 -4.22 20.33
C LYS A 110 -4.97 -2.90 19.69
N MET A 111 -4.13 -1.88 19.74
CA MET A 111 -4.39 -0.58 19.09
C MET A 111 -4.35 -0.68 17.58
N CYS A 112 -3.51 -1.55 17.02
CA CYS A 112 -3.33 -1.74 15.58
C CYS A 112 -4.26 -2.81 14.97
N ILE A 113 -5.01 -3.58 15.79
CA ILE A 113 -5.75 -4.76 15.33
C ILE A 113 -6.75 -4.45 14.21
N LYS A 114 -7.42 -3.29 14.27
CA LYS A 114 -8.40 -2.88 13.27
C LYS A 114 -7.76 -2.67 11.90
N THR A 115 -6.62 -1.99 11.86
CA THR A 115 -5.84 -1.78 10.64
C THR A 115 -5.36 -3.10 10.04
N ILE A 116 -4.82 -3.98 10.89
CA ILE A 116 -4.32 -5.30 10.49
C ILE A 116 -5.45 -6.12 9.87
N GLN A 117 -6.62 -6.16 10.50
CA GLN A 117 -7.79 -6.87 9.97
C GLN A 117 -8.23 -6.32 8.62
N ARG A 118 -8.19 -5.00 8.43
CA ARG A 118 -8.52 -4.37 7.14
C ARG A 118 -7.52 -4.73 6.06
N CYS A 119 -6.22 -4.71 6.35
CA CYS A 119 -5.20 -5.16 5.40
C CYS A 119 -5.46 -6.60 4.95
N MET A 120 -5.75 -7.50 5.88
CA MET A 120 -6.05 -8.90 5.55
C MET A 120 -7.33 -9.04 4.71
N GLN A 121 -8.39 -8.28 5.02
CA GLN A 121 -9.62 -8.25 4.21
C GLN A 121 -9.34 -7.74 2.79
N THR A 122 -8.49 -6.73 2.64
CA THR A 122 -8.09 -6.20 1.34
C THR A 122 -7.30 -7.24 0.54
N VAL A 123 -6.39 -8.01 1.17
CA VAL A 123 -5.70 -9.14 0.54
C VAL A 123 -6.69 -10.19 0.03
N GLU A 124 -7.65 -10.62 0.87
CA GLU A 124 -8.65 -11.61 0.46
C GLU A 124 -9.54 -11.10 -0.68
N LYS A 125 -9.94 -9.83 -0.65
CA LYS A 125 -10.67 -9.17 -1.76
C LYS A 125 -9.85 -9.20 -3.06
N MET A 126 -8.56 -8.88 -3.00
CA MET A 126 -7.67 -8.95 -4.16
C MET A 126 -7.51 -10.38 -4.71
N LYS A 127 -7.43 -11.39 -3.82
CA LYS A 127 -7.43 -12.82 -4.22
C LYS A 127 -8.72 -13.21 -4.93
N GLU A 128 -9.86 -12.88 -4.33
CA GLU A 128 -11.18 -13.23 -4.87
C GLU A 128 -11.43 -12.61 -6.25
N MET A 129 -10.99 -11.38 -6.46
CA MET A 129 -11.12 -10.73 -7.75
C MET A 129 -10.00 -11.10 -8.73
N ALA A 130 -9.00 -11.90 -8.34
CA ALA A 130 -7.83 -12.22 -9.14
C ALA A 130 -7.25 -10.97 -9.81
N ILE A 131 -6.86 -9.98 -9.00
CA ILE A 131 -6.39 -8.69 -9.48
C ILE A 131 -5.12 -8.85 -10.33
N ARG A 132 -4.96 -8.03 -11.35
CA ARG A 132 -3.85 -8.09 -12.32
C ARG A 132 -2.89 -6.93 -12.13
N ASP A 133 -1.63 -7.13 -12.51
CA ASP A 133 -0.54 -6.13 -12.43
C ASP A 133 -0.93 -4.77 -13.02
N VAL A 134 -1.56 -4.79 -14.21
CA VAL A 134 -1.99 -3.56 -14.89
C VAL A 134 -3.08 -2.82 -14.13
N GLU A 135 -3.94 -3.53 -13.41
CA GLU A 135 -4.98 -2.92 -12.58
C GLU A 135 -4.37 -2.31 -11.31
N VAL A 136 -3.37 -2.98 -10.72
CA VAL A 136 -2.59 -2.43 -9.59
C VAL A 136 -1.83 -1.18 -10.00
N ALA A 137 -1.19 -1.19 -11.17
CA ALA A 137 -0.50 -0.01 -11.71
C ALA A 137 -1.47 1.15 -11.96
N ALA A 138 -2.68 0.87 -12.48
CA ALA A 138 -3.71 1.89 -12.66
C ALA A 138 -4.20 2.46 -11.32
N ILE A 139 -4.42 1.61 -10.30
CA ILE A 139 -4.78 2.05 -8.94
C ILE A 139 -3.68 2.97 -8.38
N ALA A 140 -2.40 2.59 -8.49
CA ALA A 140 -1.28 3.42 -8.04
C ALA A 140 -1.27 4.79 -8.72
N ALA A 141 -1.47 4.83 -10.05
CA ALA A 141 -1.55 6.06 -10.81
C ALA A 141 -2.74 6.93 -10.39
N ILE A 142 -3.93 6.34 -10.18
CA ILE A 142 -5.12 7.05 -9.71
C ILE A 142 -4.90 7.64 -8.31
N ILE A 143 -4.28 6.89 -7.40
CA ILE A 143 -3.94 7.37 -6.06
C ILE A 143 -3.03 8.60 -6.16
N LEU A 144 -1.96 8.53 -6.93
CA LEU A 144 -1.04 9.64 -7.12
C LEU A 144 -1.76 10.88 -7.66
N TRP A 145 -2.55 10.73 -8.73
CA TRP A 145 -3.23 11.85 -9.35
C TRP A 145 -4.32 12.45 -8.48
N ASN A 146 -4.99 11.67 -7.66
CA ASN A 146 -5.92 12.21 -6.67
C ASN A 146 -5.20 13.09 -5.65
N GLU A 147 -3.99 12.73 -5.22
CA GLU A 147 -3.20 13.55 -4.30
C GLU A 147 -2.67 14.82 -4.97
N LEU A 148 -2.17 14.72 -6.20
CA LEU A 148 -1.72 15.89 -6.94
C LEU A 148 -2.86 16.88 -7.20
N ALA A 149 -4.06 16.39 -7.50
CA ALA A 149 -5.23 17.24 -7.63
C ALA A 149 -5.63 17.92 -6.31
N TYR A 150 -5.44 17.24 -5.18
CA TYR A 150 -5.68 17.81 -3.85
C TYR A 150 -4.66 18.91 -3.49
N LEU A 151 -3.45 18.81 -4.04
CA LEU A 151 -2.39 19.82 -3.91
C LEU A 151 -2.49 20.95 -4.97
N ASP A 152 -3.64 21.06 -5.64
CA ASP A 152 -3.92 22.07 -6.68
C ASP A 152 -3.02 21.97 -7.92
N VAL A 153 -2.39 20.80 -8.13
CA VAL A 153 -1.62 20.51 -9.33
C VAL A 153 -2.58 20.15 -10.46
N GLN A 154 -2.82 21.11 -11.34
CA GLN A 154 -3.76 20.93 -12.45
C GLN A 154 -3.06 20.26 -13.63
N ASP A 155 -3.43 18.98 -13.87
CA ASP A 155 -3.27 18.31 -15.16
C ASP A 155 -4.48 17.43 -15.42
N SER A 156 -5.51 18.02 -16.01
CA SER A 156 -6.76 17.33 -16.34
C SER A 156 -6.57 16.20 -17.34
N ASN A 157 -5.62 16.32 -18.25
CA ASN A 157 -5.44 15.39 -19.36
C ASN A 157 -4.86 14.02 -18.89
N THR A 158 -3.86 14.02 -18.04
CA THR A 158 -3.23 12.75 -17.58
C THR A 158 -4.21 11.88 -16.80
N ARG A 159 -5.03 12.48 -15.94
CA ARG A 159 -6.06 11.76 -15.20
C ARG A 159 -7.07 11.09 -16.13
N GLU A 160 -7.57 11.81 -17.14
CA GLU A 160 -8.49 11.28 -18.14
C GLU A 160 -7.86 10.14 -18.93
N ILE A 161 -6.58 10.26 -19.31
CA ILE A 161 -5.83 9.21 -19.99
C ILE A 161 -5.77 7.95 -19.13
N ILE A 162 -5.40 8.06 -17.84
CA ILE A 162 -5.32 6.90 -16.94
C ILE A 162 -6.66 6.16 -16.87
N TYR A 163 -7.77 6.89 -16.67
CA TYR A 163 -9.10 6.27 -16.62
C TYR A 163 -9.52 5.66 -17.97
N SER A 164 -9.20 6.32 -19.07
CA SER A 164 -9.49 5.82 -20.42
C SER A 164 -8.72 4.54 -20.72
N GLU A 165 -7.43 4.51 -20.42
CA GLU A 165 -6.59 3.32 -20.64
C GLU A 165 -7.02 2.16 -19.72
N LEU A 166 -7.34 2.42 -18.46
CA LEU A 166 -7.89 1.41 -17.57
C LEU A 166 -9.20 0.85 -18.13
N HIS A 167 -10.13 1.71 -18.53
CA HIS A 167 -11.42 1.30 -19.08
C HIS A 167 -11.25 0.45 -20.34
N ASN A 168 -10.38 0.86 -21.28
CA ASN A 168 -10.08 0.10 -22.49
C ASN A 168 -9.48 -1.26 -22.15
N ASN A 169 -8.55 -1.32 -21.19
CA ASN A 169 -7.97 -2.57 -20.72
C ASN A 169 -9.03 -3.51 -20.13
N LEU A 170 -9.97 -2.97 -19.35
CA LEU A 170 -11.07 -3.76 -18.77
C LEU A 170 -12.00 -4.31 -19.85
N ILE A 171 -12.35 -3.52 -20.86
CA ILE A 171 -13.17 -4.00 -21.99
C ILE A 171 -12.47 -5.14 -22.72
N LEU A 172 -11.18 -4.99 -23.02
CA LEU A 172 -10.40 -6.00 -23.73
C LEU A 172 -10.30 -7.34 -22.96
N ASN A 173 -10.24 -7.29 -21.63
CA ASN A 173 -10.01 -8.49 -20.82
C ASN A 173 -11.28 -9.11 -20.24
N TYR A 174 -12.32 -8.32 -19.99
CA TYR A 174 -13.55 -8.78 -19.33
C TYR A 174 -14.81 -8.59 -20.18
N GLY A 175 -14.70 -7.87 -21.28
CA GLY A 175 -15.85 -7.49 -22.12
C GLY A 175 -16.67 -6.34 -21.54
N ILE A 176 -17.47 -5.71 -22.40
CA ILE A 176 -18.27 -4.52 -22.06
C ILE A 176 -19.21 -4.78 -20.85
N ALA A 177 -19.86 -5.93 -20.82
CA ALA A 177 -20.86 -6.25 -19.79
C ALA A 177 -20.27 -6.32 -18.36
N ALA A 178 -19.00 -6.76 -18.21
CA ALA A 178 -18.34 -6.92 -16.92
C ALA A 178 -17.50 -5.70 -16.52
N THR A 179 -17.21 -4.79 -17.45
CA THR A 179 -16.32 -3.64 -17.21
C THR A 179 -16.80 -2.74 -16.07
N GLY A 180 -18.10 -2.43 -16.02
CA GLY A 180 -18.66 -1.56 -14.97
C GLY A 180 -18.49 -2.16 -13.57
N LEU A 181 -18.81 -3.44 -13.41
CA LEU A 181 -18.61 -4.14 -12.13
C LEU A 181 -17.13 -4.18 -11.75
N ARG A 182 -16.26 -4.54 -12.71
CA ARG A 182 -14.81 -4.61 -12.44
C ARG A 182 -14.25 -3.26 -12.02
N LEU A 183 -14.61 -2.19 -12.72
CA LEU A 183 -14.22 -0.83 -12.34
C LEU A 183 -14.70 -0.46 -10.94
N GLY A 184 -15.95 -0.79 -10.60
CA GLY A 184 -16.49 -0.58 -9.26
C GLY A 184 -15.67 -1.27 -8.17
N LEU A 185 -15.26 -2.54 -8.40
CA LEU A 185 -14.40 -3.29 -7.46
C LEU A 185 -13.01 -2.65 -7.31
N LEU A 186 -12.42 -2.11 -8.38
CA LEU A 186 -11.13 -1.41 -8.30
C LEU A 186 -11.25 -0.09 -7.52
N MET A 187 -12.34 0.65 -7.70
CA MET A 187 -12.59 1.87 -6.92
C MET A 187 -12.83 1.57 -5.44
N ASP A 188 -13.46 0.45 -5.13
CA ASP A 188 -13.65 -0.02 -3.77
C ASP A 188 -12.32 -0.40 -3.08
N LEU A 189 -11.35 -0.96 -3.82
CA LEU A 189 -9.99 -1.15 -3.31
C LEU A 189 -9.29 0.18 -2.96
N ILE A 190 -9.46 1.21 -3.79
CA ILE A 190 -8.93 2.56 -3.47
C ILE A 190 -9.56 3.09 -2.19
N HIS A 191 -10.85 2.86 -2.00
CA HIS A 191 -11.51 3.24 -0.75
C HIS A 191 -10.92 2.49 0.46
N ASP A 192 -10.70 1.17 0.35
CA ASP A 192 -10.08 0.38 1.42
C ASP A 192 -8.67 0.90 1.78
N LEU A 193 -7.85 1.24 0.77
CA LEU A 193 -6.52 1.83 0.99
C LEU A 193 -6.57 3.17 1.72
N ASN A 194 -7.57 4.01 1.40
CA ASN A 194 -7.80 5.27 2.12
C ASN A 194 -8.20 5.03 3.59
N LEU A 195 -8.99 3.99 3.84
CA LEU A 195 -9.36 3.60 5.21
C LEU A 195 -8.15 3.05 5.98
N ILE A 196 -7.32 2.22 5.36
CA ILE A 196 -6.08 1.70 5.96
C ILE A 196 -5.17 2.86 6.36
N GLU A 197 -4.91 3.80 5.47
CA GLU A 197 -4.06 4.96 5.74
C GLU A 197 -4.58 5.79 6.91
N ARG A 198 -5.89 6.04 6.96
CA ARG A 198 -6.52 6.76 8.07
C ARG A 198 -6.38 6.02 9.40
N GLU A 199 -6.64 4.71 9.41
CA GLU A 199 -6.55 3.88 10.62
C GLU A 199 -5.10 3.76 11.13
N ILE A 200 -4.11 3.72 10.23
CA ILE A 200 -2.69 3.76 10.60
C ILE A 200 -2.38 5.08 11.30
N ARG A 201 -2.77 6.20 10.70
CA ARG A 201 -2.54 7.53 11.28
C ARG A 201 -3.17 7.66 12.67
N GLU A 202 -4.42 7.21 12.82
CA GLU A 202 -5.11 7.20 14.11
C GLU A 202 -4.36 6.31 15.12
N SER A 203 -3.93 5.11 14.71
CA SER A 203 -3.18 4.18 15.56
C SER A 203 -1.82 4.76 15.97
N CYS A 204 -1.10 5.41 15.06
CA CYS A 204 0.16 6.07 15.37
C CYS A 204 0.00 7.18 16.41
N ILE A 205 -1.00 8.05 16.26
CA ILE A 205 -1.29 9.11 17.23
C ILE A 205 -1.58 8.52 18.62
N ILE A 206 -2.40 7.47 18.68
CA ILE A 206 -2.75 6.81 19.94
C ILE A 206 -1.51 6.14 20.56
N ASN A 207 -0.72 5.41 19.75
CA ASN A 207 0.49 4.76 20.25
C ASN A 207 1.50 5.78 20.79
N LYS A 208 1.75 6.88 20.07
CA LYS A 208 2.64 7.95 20.56
C LYS A 208 2.17 8.62 21.84
N PHE A 209 0.87 8.67 22.09
CA PHE A 209 0.35 9.19 23.35
C PHE A 209 0.77 8.31 24.53
N PHE A 210 0.79 6.98 24.36
CA PHE A 210 1.19 6.04 25.43
C PHE A 210 2.68 5.69 25.39
N ASN A 211 3.31 5.74 24.22
CA ASN A 211 4.72 5.48 23.99
C ASN A 211 5.29 6.57 23.07
N PRO A 212 5.87 7.65 23.63
CA PRO A 212 6.44 8.75 22.85
C PRO A 212 7.54 8.29 21.86
N ASP A 213 8.22 7.18 22.16
CA ASP A 213 9.28 6.61 21.32
C ASP A 213 8.75 5.67 20.22
N PHE A 214 7.41 5.55 20.06
CA PHE A 214 6.82 4.73 19.02
C PHE A 214 7.30 5.19 17.64
N ALA A 215 8.00 4.30 16.92
CA ALA A 215 8.62 4.63 15.65
C ALA A 215 7.59 4.73 14.52
N GLU A 216 7.68 5.78 13.74
CA GLU A 216 6.92 5.98 12.51
C GLU A 216 7.86 6.09 11.30
N VAL A 217 7.34 5.75 10.12
CA VAL A 217 8.10 5.89 8.86
C VAL A 217 8.43 7.36 8.57
N TRP A 218 7.42 8.22 8.70
CA TRP A 218 7.54 9.67 8.56
C TRP A 218 7.49 10.29 9.97
N GLU A 219 8.64 10.62 10.51
CA GLU A 219 8.72 11.47 11.70
C GLU A 219 8.52 12.92 11.28
N ASP A 220 7.75 13.66 12.07
CA ASP A 220 7.66 15.10 11.89
C ASP A 220 9.01 15.69 12.34
N ALA A 221 9.74 16.28 11.38
CA ALA A 221 10.99 16.98 11.62
C ALA A 221 10.71 18.36 12.24
#